data_0f5e4600f1a37ca96bef02bda1198a7e
#
_entry.id   0f5e4600f1a37ca96bef02bda1198a7e
#
_cell.length_a   1.000
_cell.length_b   1.000
_cell.length_c   1.000
_cell.angle_alpha   90.00
_cell.angle_beta   90.00
_cell.angle_gamma   90.00
#
_symmetry.space_group_name_H-M   'P 1'
#
loop_
_entity.id
_entity.type
_entity.pdbx_description
1 polymer ?
#
loop_
_entity_poly.entity_id
_entity_poly.type
_entity_poly.pdbx_seq_one_letter_code
_entity_poly.pdbx_strand_id
1 'polypeptide(L)'
;MKNQESDRRSFLAAGAALSIGAVLPERAAAQLPASQMLAQGAATPPPGAAPPPGRLTFHGIDTFHGSTIGTLRVDISMLEGGRYTLQKSFDTVANGRSDGALYEGAAFKPGRYELLMRVDEYYATLGTKLPTPPFLSQVPVRFNVSDARERYHIAVLFGPWSYAYYRGS
;
A
#
# COMPACT_ATOMS: atom_id res chain seq x y z
N MET A 1 30.87 9.28 47.76
CA MET A 1 30.49 10.48 48.54
C MET A 1 29.67 11.42 47.65
N LYS A 2 28.53 11.80 48.20
CA LYS A 2 27.51 12.79 47.80
C LYS A 2 26.56 12.44 46.66
N ASN A 3 25.40 11.99 47.13
CA ASN A 3 24.08 12.06 46.56
C ASN A 3 23.75 13.47 46.11
N GLN A 4 23.06 13.59 44.95
CA GLN A 4 22.09 14.67 44.78
C GLN A 4 20.79 14.06 44.22
N GLU A 5 19.88 13.84 45.14
CA GLU A 5 18.46 13.90 44.93
C GLU A 5 18.11 15.39 44.64
N SER A 6 17.42 15.66 43.55
CA SER A 6 16.76 16.96 43.31
C SER A 6 15.36 16.70 42.87
N ASP A 7 14.52 16.71 43.79
CA ASP A 7 13.42 17.63 44.10
C ASP A 7 12.45 17.87 42.96
N ARG A 8 11.41 17.03 42.98
CA ARG A 8 10.15 17.27 42.28
C ARG A 8 9.18 17.86 43.33
N ARG A 9 9.12 19.20 43.45
CA ARG A 9 7.95 19.87 44.05
C ARG A 9 7.99 21.35 43.78
N SER A 10 6.79 21.85 43.45
CA SER A 10 6.36 23.27 43.58
C SER A 10 6.47 24.13 42.34
N PHE A 11 5.42 24.15 41.52
CA PHE A 11 4.88 25.37 40.96
C PHE A 11 3.36 25.35 41.03
N LEU A 12 2.87 25.72 42.21
CA LEU A 12 1.51 26.21 42.44
C LEU A 12 1.64 27.64 42.98
N ALA A 13 1.29 28.63 42.18
CA ALA A 13 0.82 29.96 42.61
C ALA A 13 0.27 30.66 41.36
N ALA A 14 -1.03 30.69 41.19
CA ALA A 14 -1.93 31.78 41.52
C ALA A 14 -1.62 33.11 40.77
N GLY A 15 -2.46 33.41 39.81
CA GLY A 15 -2.56 34.74 39.16
C GLY A 15 -3.95 34.88 38.57
N ALA A 16 -4.77 35.68 39.26
CA ALA A 16 -6.17 35.92 38.97
C ALA A 16 -6.39 36.84 37.76
N ALA A 17 -7.43 36.56 37.02
CA ALA A 17 -8.43 37.41 36.39
C ALA A 17 -8.01 38.68 35.64
N LEU A 18 -8.37 38.70 34.36
CA LEU A 18 -9.11 39.83 33.79
C LEU A 18 -9.86 39.35 32.54
N SER A 19 -11.16 39.19 32.69
CA SER A 19 -12.12 38.94 31.64
C SER A 19 -12.32 40.20 30.80
N ILE A 20 -11.94 40.16 29.52
CA ILE A 20 -12.48 41.08 28.53
C ILE A 20 -13.20 40.17 27.52
N GLY A 21 -14.53 40.25 27.59
CA GLY A 21 -15.41 39.58 26.64
C GLY A 21 -15.30 40.19 25.26
N ALA A 22 -14.74 39.44 24.33
CA ALA A 22 -14.95 39.63 22.91
C ALA A 22 -15.87 38.54 22.44
N VAL A 23 -17.14 38.87 22.29
CA VAL A 23 -18.13 38.00 21.60
C VAL A 23 -17.76 38.01 20.13
N LEU A 24 -17.05 37.00 19.68
CA LEU A 24 -16.93 36.69 18.25
C LEU A 24 -18.16 35.90 17.85
N PRO A 25 -18.80 36.24 16.73
CA PRO A 25 -19.94 35.42 16.25
C PRO A 25 -19.45 34.06 15.90
N GLU A 26 -19.98 33.07 16.61
CA GLU A 26 -19.85 31.63 16.34
C GLU A 26 -20.38 31.35 14.92
N ARG A 27 -19.47 31.26 13.96
CA ARG A 27 -19.81 30.69 12.67
C ARG A 27 -20.18 29.23 12.94
N ALA A 28 -21.47 28.97 12.96
CA ALA A 28 -21.99 27.60 12.92
C ALA A 28 -21.40 26.91 11.70
N ALA A 29 -20.37 26.12 11.91
CA ALA A 29 -19.93 25.14 10.93
C ALA A 29 -21.09 24.15 10.81
N ALA A 30 -21.84 24.23 9.71
CA ALA A 30 -22.87 23.27 9.39
C ALA A 30 -22.19 21.90 9.26
N GLN A 31 -22.24 21.12 10.33
CA GLN A 31 -21.88 19.72 10.30
C GLN A 31 -22.91 19.00 9.43
N LEU A 32 -22.50 18.59 8.25
CA LEU A 32 -23.30 17.69 7.43
C LEU A 32 -23.56 16.42 8.24
N PRO A 33 -24.81 15.92 8.28
CA PRO A 33 -25.12 14.71 9.02
C PRO A 33 -24.29 13.55 8.48
N ALA A 34 -23.78 12.70 9.38
CA ALA A 34 -22.90 11.56 9.07
C ALA A 34 -23.48 10.60 8.00
N SER A 35 -24.80 10.58 7.83
CA SER A 35 -25.48 9.84 6.75
C SER A 35 -25.19 10.37 5.34
N GLN A 36 -24.71 11.62 5.18
CA GLN A 36 -24.31 12.13 3.86
C GLN A 36 -22.84 11.86 3.52
N MET A 37 -22.00 11.54 4.49
CA MET A 37 -20.62 11.14 4.24
C MET A 37 -20.49 9.69 3.77
N LEU A 38 -21.47 8.84 4.04
CA LEU A 38 -21.49 7.43 3.59
C LEU A 38 -22.09 7.25 2.18
N ALA A 39 -22.67 8.29 1.59
CA ALA A 39 -23.33 8.23 0.29
C ALA A 39 -22.43 8.61 -0.91
N GLN A 40 -21.13 8.90 -0.69
CA GLN A 40 -20.16 9.04 -1.79
C GLN A 40 -19.51 7.67 -2.13
N GLY A 41 -20.28 6.60 -2.01
CA GLY A 41 -19.95 5.29 -2.50
C GLY A 41 -20.21 5.20 -4.00
N ALA A 42 -19.23 4.72 -4.72
CA ALA A 42 -19.21 4.21 -6.08
C ALA A 42 -20.45 4.58 -6.94
N ALA A 43 -20.26 5.47 -7.90
CA ALA A 43 -21.29 5.78 -8.89
C ALA A 43 -21.86 4.47 -9.45
N THR A 44 -23.16 4.25 -9.26
CA THR A 44 -23.86 3.10 -9.85
C THR A 44 -23.70 3.21 -11.36
N PRO A 45 -23.15 2.20 -12.04
CA PRO A 45 -23.01 2.25 -13.48
C PRO A 45 -24.40 2.39 -14.13
N PRO A 46 -24.51 3.08 -15.27
CA PRO A 46 -25.78 3.26 -15.95
C PRO A 46 -26.41 1.89 -16.27
N PRO A 47 -27.75 1.77 -16.21
CA PRO A 47 -28.45 0.54 -16.55
C PRO A 47 -28.08 0.08 -17.97
N GLY A 48 -27.58 -1.16 -18.12
CA GLY A 48 -27.17 -1.74 -19.39
C GLY A 48 -25.68 -1.64 -19.71
N ALA A 49 -24.85 -0.99 -18.88
CA ALA A 49 -23.40 -1.07 -19.05
C ALA A 49 -22.91 -2.49 -18.70
N ALA A 50 -22.17 -3.11 -19.61
CA ALA A 50 -21.50 -4.37 -19.30
C ALA A 50 -20.55 -4.16 -18.10
N PRO A 51 -20.43 -5.13 -17.18
CA PRO A 51 -19.48 -5.02 -16.09
C PRO A 51 -18.07 -4.84 -16.67
N PRO A 52 -17.24 -4.02 -16.01
CA PRO A 52 -15.85 -3.85 -16.47
C PRO A 52 -15.14 -5.20 -16.50
N PRO A 53 -14.26 -5.43 -17.49
CA PRO A 53 -13.54 -6.69 -17.61
C PRO A 53 -12.72 -6.99 -16.36
N GLY A 54 -12.60 -8.27 -16.04
CA GLY A 54 -11.70 -8.72 -14.98
C GLY A 54 -10.26 -8.35 -15.33
N ARG A 55 -9.48 -8.01 -14.31
CA ARG A 55 -8.10 -7.56 -14.50
C ARG A 55 -7.19 -7.87 -13.32
N LEU A 56 -5.92 -8.02 -13.60
CA LEU A 56 -4.85 -8.14 -12.62
C LEU A 56 -3.98 -6.88 -12.64
N THR A 57 -3.77 -6.29 -11.48
CA THR A 57 -2.87 -5.16 -11.26
C THR A 57 -1.96 -5.41 -10.07
N PHE A 58 -0.82 -4.71 -10.01
CA PHE A 58 0.17 -4.83 -8.96
C PHE A 58 0.48 -3.48 -8.33
N HIS A 59 0.82 -3.50 -7.03
CA HIS A 59 1.34 -2.36 -6.30
C HIS A 59 2.34 -2.81 -5.24
N GLY A 60 3.62 -2.51 -5.43
CA GLY A 60 4.66 -2.66 -4.41
C GLY A 60 4.76 -1.39 -3.57
N ILE A 61 4.79 -1.54 -2.25
CA ILE A 61 4.87 -0.45 -1.27
C ILE A 61 6.11 -0.69 -0.42
N ASP A 62 7.11 0.17 -0.58
CA ASP A 62 8.33 0.11 0.22
C ASP A 62 8.07 0.69 1.61
N THR A 63 8.03 -0.17 2.62
CA THR A 63 7.80 0.21 4.01
C THR A 63 9.07 0.65 4.73
N PHE A 64 10.24 0.43 4.14
CA PHE A 64 11.50 0.86 4.72
C PHE A 64 11.76 2.36 4.47
N HIS A 65 11.47 2.85 3.27
CA HIS A 65 11.59 4.28 2.96
C HIS A 65 10.25 5.04 3.17
N GLY A 66 9.17 4.35 3.52
CA GLY A 66 7.84 4.94 3.69
C GLY A 66 7.08 5.21 2.38
N SER A 67 7.73 5.04 1.24
CA SER A 67 7.14 5.15 -0.09
C SER A 67 8.01 4.42 -1.11
N THR A 68 7.42 3.96 -2.21
CA THR A 68 8.19 3.39 -3.31
C THR A 68 8.86 4.52 -4.08
N ILE A 69 10.20 4.59 -4.04
CA ILE A 69 11.00 5.68 -4.61
C ILE A 69 11.82 5.29 -5.84
N GLY A 70 11.69 4.07 -6.29
CA GLY A 70 12.40 3.55 -7.47
C GLY A 70 11.54 2.55 -8.23
N THR A 71 12.12 1.99 -9.28
CA THR A 71 11.50 0.93 -10.06
C THR A 71 11.81 -0.42 -9.45
N LEU A 72 10.77 -1.23 -9.25
CA LEU A 72 10.88 -2.60 -8.78
C LEU A 72 10.64 -3.54 -9.96
N ARG A 73 11.63 -4.38 -10.26
CA ARG A 73 11.50 -5.45 -11.25
C ARG A 73 10.66 -6.59 -10.70
N VAL A 74 9.67 -7.04 -11.47
CA VAL A 74 8.78 -8.13 -11.10
C VAL A 74 8.57 -9.07 -12.28
N ASP A 75 8.75 -10.36 -12.04
CA ASP A 75 8.46 -11.42 -13.00
C ASP A 75 7.10 -12.03 -12.67
N ILE A 76 6.19 -12.16 -13.65
CA ILE A 76 4.93 -12.85 -13.48
C ILE A 76 4.94 -14.20 -14.17
N SER A 77 4.61 -15.25 -13.43
CA SER A 77 4.56 -16.63 -13.88
C SER A 77 3.19 -17.25 -13.60
N MET A 78 2.84 -18.26 -14.39
CA MET A 78 1.70 -19.16 -14.14
C MET A 78 2.18 -20.57 -13.83
N LEU A 79 1.45 -21.28 -12.97
CA LEU A 79 1.71 -22.68 -12.67
C LEU A 79 1.16 -23.55 -13.81
N GLU A 80 2.04 -24.18 -14.56
CA GLU A 80 1.75 -25.07 -15.67
C GLU A 80 2.55 -26.36 -15.49
N GLY A 81 1.89 -27.52 -15.56
CA GLY A 81 2.57 -28.82 -15.43
C GLY A 81 3.37 -29.00 -14.12
N GLY A 82 2.96 -28.32 -13.03
CA GLY A 82 3.64 -28.39 -11.73
C GLY A 82 4.82 -27.41 -11.56
N ARG A 83 5.08 -26.56 -12.55
CA ARG A 83 6.15 -25.55 -12.52
C ARG A 83 5.59 -24.16 -12.79
N TYR A 84 6.20 -23.14 -12.18
CA TYR A 84 5.91 -21.74 -12.52
C TYR A 84 6.66 -21.38 -13.80
N THR A 85 5.89 -21.11 -14.86
CA THR A 85 6.40 -20.73 -16.18
C THR A 85 6.29 -19.21 -16.33
N LEU A 86 7.43 -18.57 -16.57
CA LEU A 86 7.48 -17.12 -16.79
C LEU A 86 6.61 -16.73 -17.97
N GLN A 87 5.69 -15.80 -17.73
CA GLN A 87 4.82 -15.24 -18.77
C GLN A 87 5.36 -13.90 -19.27
N LYS A 88 5.74 -13.04 -18.36
CA LYS A 88 6.37 -11.74 -18.68
C LYS A 88 7.06 -11.15 -17.45
N SER A 89 7.92 -10.18 -17.69
CA SER A 89 8.51 -9.32 -16.67
C SER A 89 8.07 -7.88 -16.89
N PHE A 90 8.00 -7.11 -15.81
CA PHE A 90 7.69 -5.68 -15.87
C PHE A 90 8.44 -4.94 -14.77
N ASP A 91 8.60 -3.64 -14.97
CA ASP A 91 9.10 -2.72 -13.97
C ASP A 91 7.94 -1.88 -13.45
N THR A 92 7.90 -1.60 -12.16
CA THR A 92 6.91 -0.69 -11.61
C THR A 92 7.21 0.74 -12.06
N VAL A 93 6.16 1.56 -12.19
CA VAL A 93 6.32 3.02 -12.33
C VAL A 93 6.67 3.65 -10.98
N ALA A 94 7.01 4.93 -10.97
CA ALA A 94 7.56 5.64 -9.81
C ALA A 94 6.73 5.54 -8.50
N ASN A 95 5.43 5.23 -8.59
CA ASN A 95 4.58 5.04 -7.41
C ASN A 95 4.46 3.56 -6.99
N GLY A 96 5.31 2.67 -7.50
CA GLY A 96 5.31 1.24 -7.18
C GLY A 96 4.23 0.42 -7.87
N ARG A 97 3.44 1.01 -8.76
CA ARG A 97 2.36 0.30 -9.47
C ARG A 97 2.84 -0.31 -10.79
N SER A 98 2.14 -1.34 -11.26
CA SER A 98 2.24 -1.73 -12.65
C SER A 98 1.72 -0.60 -13.55
N ASP A 99 2.35 -0.42 -14.72
CA ASP A 99 1.84 0.49 -15.74
C ASP A 99 0.58 -0.12 -16.38
N GLY A 100 -0.57 0.25 -15.82
CA GLY A 100 -1.86 -0.34 -16.19
C GLY A 100 -2.07 -1.76 -15.65
N ALA A 101 -2.94 -2.50 -16.34
CA ALA A 101 -3.25 -3.88 -16.00
C ALA A 101 -2.17 -4.84 -16.50
N LEU A 102 -1.75 -5.78 -15.64
CA LEU A 102 -0.86 -6.88 -16.05
C LEU A 102 -1.58 -7.82 -17.01
N TYR A 103 -2.83 -8.13 -16.71
CA TYR A 103 -3.74 -8.87 -17.57
C TYR A 103 -5.13 -8.24 -17.49
N GLU A 104 -5.88 -8.30 -18.59
CA GLU A 104 -7.24 -7.79 -18.69
C GLU A 104 -8.07 -8.60 -19.69
N GLY A 105 -9.37 -8.75 -19.43
CA GLY A 105 -10.30 -9.41 -20.31
C GLY A 105 -9.89 -10.84 -20.66
N ALA A 106 -9.91 -11.20 -21.93
CA ALA A 106 -9.61 -12.56 -22.40
C ALA A 106 -8.17 -13.03 -22.14
N ALA A 107 -7.24 -12.11 -21.94
CA ALA A 107 -5.85 -12.43 -21.59
C ALA A 107 -5.69 -12.82 -20.12
N PHE A 108 -6.63 -12.45 -19.27
CA PHE A 108 -6.64 -12.81 -17.86
C PHE A 108 -7.34 -14.17 -17.70
N LYS A 109 -6.68 -15.15 -17.12
CA LYS A 109 -7.19 -16.53 -17.01
C LYS A 109 -7.21 -16.98 -15.56
N PRO A 110 -8.18 -17.84 -15.16
CA PRO A 110 -8.08 -18.56 -13.89
C PRO A 110 -6.80 -19.39 -13.82
N GLY A 111 -6.25 -19.53 -12.62
CA GLY A 111 -5.03 -20.30 -12.42
C GLY A 111 -4.25 -19.88 -11.19
N ARG A 112 -3.06 -20.48 -11.03
CA ARG A 112 -2.12 -20.13 -9.96
C ARG A 112 -1.03 -19.25 -10.53
N TYR A 113 -0.82 -18.12 -9.90
CA TYR A 113 0.15 -17.11 -10.30
C TYR A 113 1.26 -16.97 -9.27
N GLU A 114 2.42 -16.57 -9.74
CA GLU A 114 3.53 -16.12 -8.92
C GLU A 114 4.01 -14.76 -9.45
N LEU A 115 4.19 -13.80 -8.56
CA LEU A 115 4.93 -12.57 -8.80
C LEU A 115 6.26 -12.69 -8.06
N LEU A 116 7.37 -12.72 -8.76
CA LEU A 116 8.71 -12.78 -8.18
C LEU A 116 9.31 -11.37 -8.20
N MET A 117 9.39 -10.75 -7.04
CA MET A 117 9.91 -9.40 -6.85
C MET A 117 11.43 -9.43 -6.65
N ARG A 118 12.19 -8.58 -7.35
CA ARG A 118 13.63 -8.43 -7.24
C ARG A 118 13.99 -7.38 -6.17
N VAL A 119 13.79 -7.75 -4.90
CA VAL A 119 13.89 -6.81 -3.77
C VAL A 119 15.32 -6.37 -3.50
N ASP A 120 16.29 -7.28 -3.60
CA ASP A 120 17.72 -6.95 -3.45
C ASP A 120 18.21 -6.00 -4.54
N GLU A 121 17.83 -6.24 -5.79
CA GLU A 121 18.15 -5.37 -6.92
C GLU A 121 17.55 -3.97 -6.73
N TYR A 122 16.29 -3.90 -6.26
CA TYR A 122 15.63 -2.64 -5.94
C TYR A 122 16.42 -1.81 -4.92
N TYR A 123 16.77 -2.40 -3.78
CA TYR A 123 17.54 -1.68 -2.75
C TYR A 123 18.96 -1.35 -3.19
N ALA A 124 19.58 -2.19 -4.02
CA ALA A 124 20.90 -1.92 -4.59
C ALA A 124 20.87 -0.68 -5.52
N THR A 125 19.85 -0.54 -6.36
CA THR A 125 19.70 0.65 -7.22
C THR A 125 19.51 1.95 -6.45
N LEU A 126 18.93 1.86 -5.24
CA LEU A 126 18.76 3.01 -4.32
C LEU A 126 20.01 3.30 -3.49
N GLY A 127 21.06 2.49 -3.60
CA GLY A 127 22.26 2.61 -2.77
C GLY A 127 22.02 2.32 -1.28
N THR A 128 20.92 1.62 -0.95
CA THR A 128 20.61 1.25 0.42
C THR A 128 21.63 0.25 0.94
N LYS A 129 22.26 0.57 2.08
CA LYS A 129 23.25 -0.33 2.69
C LYS A 129 22.55 -1.48 3.39
N LEU A 130 22.63 -2.66 2.82
CA LEU A 130 22.14 -3.91 3.38
C LEU A 130 23.31 -4.85 3.71
N PRO A 131 23.12 -5.86 4.58
CA PRO A 131 24.08 -6.94 4.77
C PRO A 131 24.39 -7.68 3.46
N THR A 132 25.52 -8.36 3.41
CA THR A 132 25.91 -9.22 2.28
C THR A 132 26.08 -10.65 2.75
N PRO A 133 25.22 -11.61 2.32
CA PRO A 133 24.05 -11.41 1.44
C PRO A 133 22.90 -10.69 2.17
N PRO A 134 21.96 -10.04 1.43
CA PRO A 134 20.77 -9.46 2.02
C PRO A 134 19.83 -10.54 2.56
N PHE A 135 19.03 -10.21 3.58
CA PHE A 135 18.08 -11.17 4.16
C PHE A 135 16.99 -11.58 3.17
N LEU A 136 16.40 -10.63 2.46
CA LEU A 136 15.49 -10.88 1.35
C LEU A 136 16.17 -10.51 0.04
N SER A 137 16.19 -11.44 -0.92
CA SER A 137 16.66 -11.18 -2.28
C SER A 137 15.48 -11.17 -3.25
N GLN A 138 15.00 -12.33 -3.66
CA GLN A 138 13.85 -12.49 -4.51
C GLN A 138 12.65 -12.94 -3.66
N VAL A 139 11.55 -12.20 -3.74
CA VAL A 139 10.37 -12.45 -2.92
C VAL A 139 9.23 -12.99 -3.79
N PRO A 140 8.85 -14.27 -3.64
CA PRO A 140 7.73 -14.85 -4.36
C PRO A 140 6.40 -14.52 -3.65
N VAL A 141 5.45 -14.02 -4.41
CA VAL A 141 4.06 -13.78 -3.99
C VAL A 141 3.16 -14.67 -4.82
N ARG A 142 2.61 -15.71 -4.19
CA ARG A 142 1.78 -16.73 -4.86
C ARG A 142 0.33 -16.56 -4.49
N PHE A 143 -0.54 -16.61 -5.50
CA PHE A 143 -1.98 -16.47 -5.31
C PHE A 143 -2.76 -17.26 -6.36
N ASN A 144 -4.05 -17.47 -6.07
CA ASN A 144 -4.97 -18.16 -6.97
C ASN A 144 -5.98 -17.17 -7.53
N VAL A 145 -6.23 -17.26 -8.82
CA VAL A 145 -7.33 -16.62 -9.52
C VAL A 145 -8.38 -17.68 -9.80
N SER A 146 -9.49 -17.61 -9.09
CA SER A 146 -10.63 -18.53 -9.26
C SER A 146 -11.57 -18.07 -10.38
N ASP A 147 -11.82 -16.78 -10.48
CA ASP A 147 -12.66 -16.17 -11.51
C ASP A 147 -11.94 -14.97 -12.15
N ALA A 148 -11.53 -15.13 -13.39
CA ALA A 148 -10.84 -14.07 -14.12
C ALA A 148 -11.78 -12.92 -14.59
N ARG A 149 -13.07 -12.99 -14.32
CA ARG A 149 -14.01 -11.87 -14.52
C ARG A 149 -13.92 -10.84 -13.39
N GLU A 150 -13.35 -11.23 -12.27
CA GLU A 150 -13.15 -10.34 -11.12
C GLU A 150 -11.89 -9.48 -11.25
N ARG A 151 -11.84 -8.46 -10.41
CA ARG A 151 -10.65 -7.62 -10.28
C ARG A 151 -9.73 -8.18 -9.20
N TYR A 152 -8.46 -8.30 -9.52
CA TYR A 152 -7.40 -8.69 -8.60
C TYR A 152 -6.37 -7.58 -8.55
N HIS A 153 -6.30 -6.91 -7.43
CA HIS A 153 -5.25 -5.94 -7.13
C HIS A 153 -4.33 -6.56 -6.08
N ILE A 154 -3.12 -6.93 -6.49
CA ILE A 154 -2.14 -7.50 -5.58
C ILE A 154 -1.30 -6.37 -5.02
N ALA A 155 -1.55 -6.04 -3.75
CA ALA A 155 -0.78 -5.06 -3.00
C ALA A 155 0.25 -5.78 -2.12
N VAL A 156 1.51 -5.39 -2.22
CA VAL A 156 2.62 -5.99 -1.48
C VAL A 156 3.35 -4.90 -0.72
N LEU A 157 3.34 -5.00 0.60
CA LEU A 157 4.18 -4.21 1.49
C LEU A 157 5.50 -4.96 1.62
N PHE A 158 6.61 -4.33 1.32
CA PHE A 158 7.91 -4.98 1.40
C PHE A 158 8.96 -4.07 2.04
N GLY A 159 9.95 -4.69 2.65
CA GLY A 159 11.13 -4.06 3.20
C GLY A 159 12.32 -5.01 3.06
N PRO A 160 13.52 -4.65 3.53
CA PRO A 160 14.69 -5.52 3.45
C PRO A 160 14.57 -6.79 4.32
N TRP A 161 13.67 -6.80 5.30
CA TRP A 161 13.58 -7.81 6.36
C TRP A 161 12.26 -8.58 6.39
N SER A 162 11.21 -8.05 5.74
CA SER A 162 9.87 -8.63 5.78
C SER A 162 9.03 -8.21 4.60
N TYR A 163 7.97 -8.96 4.34
CA TYR A 163 6.92 -8.58 3.39
C TYR A 163 5.58 -9.12 3.83
N ALA A 164 4.52 -8.48 3.38
CA ALA A 164 3.15 -8.94 3.51
C ALA A 164 2.40 -8.58 2.23
N TYR A 165 1.36 -9.33 1.90
CA TYR A 165 0.55 -9.01 0.73
C TYR A 165 -0.92 -9.35 0.95
N TYR A 166 -1.77 -8.70 0.17
CA TYR A 166 -3.21 -8.93 0.21
C TYR A 166 -3.82 -8.69 -1.16
N ARG A 167 -5.03 -9.26 -1.34
CA ARG A 167 -5.88 -8.95 -2.48
C ARG A 167 -6.68 -7.70 -2.17
N GLY A 168 -6.45 -6.63 -2.92
CA GLY A 168 -7.35 -5.48 -3.02
C GLY A 168 -8.43 -5.71 -4.10
N SER A 169 -9.40 -4.84 -4.15
CA SER A 169 -10.50 -4.82 -5.12
C SER A 169 -10.40 -3.67 -6.12
#